data_776d9d073c253b2503ee68bb5816d20d
#
_entry.id   776d9d073c253b2503ee68bb5816d20d
#
_cell.length_a   1.000
_cell.length_b   1.000
_cell.length_c   1.000
_cell.angle_alpha   90.00
_cell.angle_beta   90.00
_cell.angle_gamma   90.00
#
_symmetry.space_group_name_H-M   'P 1'
#
loop_
_entity.id
_entity.type
_entity.pdbx_description
1 polymer ?
#
loop_
_entity_poly.entity_id
_entity_poly.type
_entity_poly.pdbx_seq_one_letter_code
_entity_poly.pdbx_strand_id
1 'polypeptide(L)'
;MGIEAGTRHDIGISHREVLGWTRGAKPGDELRAGKGLYLRLTQGGAFWVCRYRSPVTGKQVRAQLWADDDQGVIPFPDASLDEARRRAGNLHALVARGIDPVLQAEQKRKDESLAAEAERQRLADEQRQREAAALAAQIEQQRRKSVRQVFDQWRATELQPLVRADGKRIGRKDGGRYVLEQFTRHVFPLIGDMALEDVRKSDLLGLLDAQIAAGKARTANVLLADLKQMLDFALERELVAVNPLATTKKAKVGGKDVERERVLSEAEIRQLAAALPNARLSPRGTCAIFLTLATGVRVGELMGATWADSLPTTAMDRKARLDELQAVAEADDVKLGVVDLAARTWFMPTTKNQRDHTIHLSDFAISQLAKLHALREVLPDSADGALSPWVFPATDTRRPVCIKSFGKQLADRQRPPEQRMANRSKATTALMLAGGKWTAHDLRRTSGTLMARLGFSTDTINECLNHITADRMARVYIRDRREADQARAFDALGGKLDALVSSGAMESNVVPLRTLGSCV
;
A
#
# COMPACT_ATOMS: atom_id res chain seq x y z
N MET A 1 42.52 80.63 -60.07
CA MET A 1 43.75 80.29 -60.82
C MET A 1 44.03 78.78 -60.57
N GLY A 2 43.76 77.95 -61.58
CA GLY A 2 44.03 76.55 -61.51
C GLY A 2 45.50 76.27 -61.70
N ILE A 3 46.07 75.49 -60.81
CA ILE A 3 47.37 74.86 -61.04
C ILE A 3 47.09 73.50 -61.62
N GLU A 4 47.39 73.38 -62.93
CA GLU A 4 47.42 72.08 -63.61
C GLU A 4 48.39 71.17 -62.95
N ALA A 5 47.94 69.99 -62.50
CA ALA A 5 48.79 68.94 -61.97
C ALA A 5 49.52 68.26 -63.11
N GLY A 6 50.77 68.70 -63.37
CA GLY A 6 51.70 68.00 -64.25
C GLY A 6 51.95 66.56 -63.85
N THR A 7 51.93 65.68 -64.78
CA THR A 7 52.32 64.27 -64.77
C THR A 7 53.73 64.11 -64.22
N ARG A 8 53.87 63.88 -62.88
CA ARG A 8 55.11 63.34 -62.30
C ARG A 8 55.02 61.81 -62.34
N HIS A 9 55.91 61.22 -63.07
CA HIS A 9 56.16 59.80 -63.04
C HIS A 9 56.45 59.29 -61.65
N ASP A 10 55.89 58.16 -61.28
CA ASP A 10 56.05 57.25 -60.14
C ASP A 10 57.32 57.39 -59.26
N ILE A 11 57.56 58.54 -58.67
CA ILE A 11 58.56 58.76 -57.62
C ILE A 11 57.81 58.74 -56.32
N GLY A 12 58.06 57.70 -55.49
CA GLY A 12 57.32 57.44 -54.28
C GLY A 12 57.35 58.60 -53.34
N ILE A 13 56.17 59.11 -52.97
CA ILE A 13 55.99 60.07 -51.89
C ILE A 13 56.60 59.52 -50.60
N SER A 14 57.31 60.34 -49.86
CA SER A 14 57.93 59.98 -48.58
C SER A 14 56.95 60.11 -47.40
N HIS A 15 57.17 59.41 -46.35
CA HIS A 15 56.34 59.47 -45.13
C HIS A 15 56.26 60.92 -44.60
N ARG A 16 57.38 61.71 -44.70
CA ARG A 16 57.46 63.13 -44.28
C ARG A 16 56.51 64.04 -45.09
N GLU A 17 56.41 63.78 -46.36
CA GLU A 17 55.48 64.51 -47.25
C GLU A 17 54.01 64.13 -46.95
N VAL A 18 53.72 62.95 -46.63
CA VAL A 18 52.37 62.50 -46.21
C VAL A 18 51.96 63.19 -44.87
N LEU A 19 52.89 63.29 -43.89
CA LEU A 19 52.67 64.02 -42.63
C LEU A 19 52.50 65.51 -42.89
N GLY A 20 53.24 66.10 -43.83
CA GLY A 20 53.10 67.51 -44.22
C GLY A 20 51.74 67.83 -44.81
N TRP A 21 51.25 66.95 -45.67
CA TRP A 21 49.94 67.08 -46.35
C TRP A 21 48.76 66.95 -45.36
N THR A 22 48.81 66.10 -44.41
CA THR A 22 47.70 65.91 -43.43
C THR A 22 47.48 67.14 -42.53
N ARG A 23 48.49 68.01 -42.38
CA ARG A 23 48.40 69.27 -41.61
C ARG A 23 47.65 70.41 -42.33
N GLY A 24 47.56 70.33 -43.68
CA GLY A 24 46.94 71.38 -44.48
C GLY A 24 45.68 70.89 -45.24
N ALA A 25 45.42 69.64 -45.24
CA ALA A 25 44.28 69.04 -46.02
C ALA A 25 42.93 69.25 -45.28
N LYS A 26 41.86 69.28 -46.04
CA LYS A 26 40.47 69.37 -45.57
C LYS A 26 39.77 68.04 -45.69
N PRO A 27 38.74 67.75 -44.84
CA PRO A 27 37.90 66.56 -45.03
C PRO A 27 37.37 66.47 -46.48
N GLY A 28 37.62 65.31 -47.10
CA GLY A 28 37.31 65.07 -48.52
C GLY A 28 38.51 65.07 -49.44
N ASP A 29 39.65 65.69 -49.05
CA ASP A 29 40.85 65.70 -49.82
C ASP A 29 41.52 64.30 -49.86
N GLU A 30 42.18 64.04 -51.00
CA GLU A 30 42.91 62.78 -51.21
C GLU A 30 44.33 63.02 -51.72
N LEU A 31 45.32 62.37 -51.10
CA LEU A 31 46.71 62.39 -51.54
C LEU A 31 47.05 61.04 -52.20
N ARG A 32 47.55 61.09 -53.43
CA ARG A 32 48.03 59.89 -54.13
C ARG A 32 49.39 59.47 -53.59
N ALA A 33 49.48 58.20 -53.14
CA ALA A 33 50.68 57.68 -52.46
C ALA A 33 51.32 56.51 -53.23
N GLY A 34 50.82 56.16 -54.41
CA GLY A 34 51.30 55.06 -55.25
C GLY A 34 50.26 54.61 -56.29
N LYS A 35 50.56 53.49 -56.97
CA LYS A 35 49.59 52.90 -57.91
C LYS A 35 48.29 52.54 -57.20
N GLY A 36 47.20 53.32 -57.48
CA GLY A 36 45.90 53.10 -56.88
C GLY A 36 45.81 53.36 -55.37
N LEU A 37 46.88 53.69 -54.65
CA LEU A 37 46.90 53.98 -53.24
C LEU A 37 46.72 55.49 -52.99
N TYR A 38 45.77 55.82 -52.14
CA TYR A 38 45.43 57.18 -51.73
C TYR A 38 45.28 57.23 -50.21
N LEU A 39 45.75 58.36 -49.60
CA LEU A 39 45.37 58.73 -48.26
C LEU A 39 44.19 59.69 -48.38
N ARG A 40 43.07 59.39 -47.75
CA ARG A 40 41.87 60.22 -47.77
C ARG A 40 41.64 60.77 -46.37
N LEU A 41 41.46 62.09 -46.30
CA LEU A 41 41.08 62.74 -45.02
C LEU A 41 39.56 62.76 -44.94
N THR A 42 39.07 62.34 -43.78
CA THR A 42 37.65 62.36 -43.40
C THR A 42 37.47 63.12 -42.07
N GLN A 43 36.24 63.33 -41.62
CA GLN A 43 36.00 63.94 -40.31
C GLN A 43 36.54 63.09 -39.16
N GLY A 44 36.62 61.78 -39.35
CA GLY A 44 37.14 60.82 -38.35
C GLY A 44 38.62 60.51 -38.46
N GLY A 45 39.39 61.21 -39.31
CA GLY A 45 40.82 60.98 -39.49
C GLY A 45 41.22 60.68 -40.96
N ALA A 46 42.52 60.48 -41.17
CA ALA A 46 43.05 60.13 -42.44
C ALA A 46 43.18 58.58 -42.59
N PHE A 47 42.65 58.04 -43.68
CA PHE A 47 42.61 56.60 -43.91
C PHE A 47 43.19 56.26 -45.29
N TRP A 48 43.89 55.12 -45.35
CA TRP A 48 44.41 54.58 -46.60
C TRP A 48 43.28 53.92 -47.42
N VAL A 49 43.19 54.29 -48.70
CA VAL A 49 42.20 53.77 -49.65
C VAL A 49 42.93 53.31 -50.91
N CYS A 50 42.63 52.10 -51.35
CA CYS A 50 43.11 51.56 -52.59
C CYS A 50 42.01 51.66 -53.66
N ARG A 51 42.31 52.24 -54.82
CA ARG A 51 41.45 52.26 -55.99
C ARG A 51 41.91 51.23 -56.98
N TYR A 52 41.00 50.37 -57.38
CA TYR A 52 41.26 49.38 -58.41
C TYR A 52 40.05 49.20 -59.31
N ARG A 53 40.22 48.60 -60.44
CA ARG A 53 39.11 48.18 -61.30
C ARG A 53 38.72 46.76 -60.94
N SER A 54 37.47 46.56 -60.49
CA SER A 54 36.99 45.23 -60.14
C SER A 54 37.10 44.25 -61.34
N PRO A 55 37.74 43.13 -61.17
CA PRO A 55 37.83 42.12 -62.22
C PRO A 55 36.51 41.45 -62.52
N VAL A 56 35.56 41.52 -61.58
CA VAL A 56 34.22 40.89 -61.69
C VAL A 56 33.23 41.85 -62.32
N THR A 57 33.13 43.11 -61.86
CA THR A 57 32.11 44.06 -62.28
C THR A 57 32.59 45.02 -63.33
N GLY A 58 33.88 45.11 -63.60
CA GLY A 58 34.50 46.09 -64.49
C GLY A 58 34.47 47.56 -64.02
N LYS A 59 33.86 47.86 -62.87
CA LYS A 59 33.72 49.19 -62.28
C LYS A 59 34.94 49.56 -61.45
N GLN A 60 35.18 50.85 -61.30
CA GLN A 60 36.19 51.31 -60.35
C GLN A 60 35.65 51.22 -58.93
N VAL A 61 36.41 50.52 -58.09
CA VAL A 61 36.07 50.29 -56.66
C VAL A 61 37.09 51.00 -55.78
N ARG A 62 36.67 51.47 -54.63
CA ARG A 62 37.50 51.95 -53.54
C ARG A 62 37.46 50.98 -52.42
N ALA A 63 38.55 50.36 -52.09
CA ALA A 63 38.70 49.51 -50.90
C ALA A 63 39.41 50.33 -49.82
N GLN A 64 38.84 50.42 -48.66
CA GLN A 64 39.51 50.96 -47.48
C GLN A 64 40.45 49.86 -46.95
N LEU A 65 41.74 50.18 -46.89
CA LEU A 65 42.69 49.24 -46.34
C LEU A 65 42.45 49.08 -44.86
N TRP A 66 42.58 47.91 -44.33
CA TRP A 66 42.25 47.48 -42.95
C TRP A 66 40.73 47.36 -42.64
N ALA A 67 39.85 47.59 -43.56
CA ALA A 67 38.42 47.48 -43.25
C ALA A 67 37.95 46.03 -42.96
N ASP A 68 38.71 45.06 -43.43
CA ASP A 68 38.38 43.63 -43.39
C ASP A 68 39.41 42.74 -42.70
N ASP A 69 40.30 43.36 -41.86
CA ASP A 69 41.23 42.61 -41.00
C ASP A 69 40.87 42.74 -39.51
N ASP A 70 41.50 41.88 -38.67
CA ASP A 70 41.21 41.82 -37.24
C ASP A 70 41.55 43.14 -36.48
N GLN A 71 42.26 44.05 -37.15
CA GLN A 71 42.64 45.36 -36.58
C GLN A 71 41.60 46.43 -36.85
N GLY A 72 40.61 46.18 -37.71
CA GLY A 72 39.60 47.17 -38.11
C GLY A 72 40.17 48.32 -38.91
N VAL A 73 39.52 49.49 -38.86
CA VAL A 73 39.97 50.69 -39.56
C VAL A 73 41.06 51.41 -38.76
N ILE A 74 42.31 51.36 -39.25
CA ILE A 74 43.45 52.02 -38.61
C ILE A 74 43.71 53.34 -39.33
N PRO A 75 43.60 54.50 -38.63
CA PRO A 75 43.90 55.78 -39.19
C PRO A 75 45.42 56.00 -39.42
N PHE A 76 45.78 56.89 -40.34
CA PHE A 76 47.12 57.41 -40.41
C PHE A 76 47.34 58.40 -39.22
N PRO A 77 48.47 58.42 -38.51
CA PRO A 77 49.77 57.84 -38.86
C PRO A 77 50.00 56.39 -38.37
N ASP A 78 49.07 55.80 -37.57
CA ASP A 78 49.27 54.48 -36.99
C ASP A 78 49.38 53.42 -38.08
N ALA A 79 48.61 53.54 -39.17
CA ALA A 79 48.81 52.80 -40.40
C ALA A 79 49.92 53.42 -41.26
N SER A 80 51.14 52.92 -41.21
CA SER A 80 52.28 53.50 -41.91
C SER A 80 52.14 53.44 -43.43
N LEU A 81 52.85 54.33 -44.13
CA LEU A 81 52.86 54.38 -45.61
C LEU A 81 53.40 53.05 -46.21
N ASP A 82 54.45 52.48 -45.61
CA ASP A 82 55.08 51.26 -46.13
C ASP A 82 54.15 50.06 -45.98
N GLU A 83 53.45 49.97 -44.87
CA GLU A 83 52.43 48.96 -44.64
C GLU A 83 51.24 49.13 -45.60
N ALA A 84 50.79 50.37 -45.81
CA ALA A 84 49.72 50.64 -46.76
C ALA A 84 50.12 50.27 -48.21
N ARG A 85 51.38 50.53 -48.63
CA ARG A 85 51.91 50.10 -49.92
C ARG A 85 51.96 48.57 -50.06
N ARG A 86 52.37 47.88 -49.01
CA ARG A 86 52.40 46.41 -49.01
C ARG A 86 50.98 45.84 -49.14
N ARG A 87 50.02 46.35 -48.39
CA ARG A 87 48.64 45.91 -48.45
C ARG A 87 47.99 46.24 -49.79
N ALA A 88 48.22 47.43 -50.34
CA ALA A 88 47.75 47.78 -51.65
C ALA A 88 48.35 46.85 -52.75
N GLY A 89 49.64 46.51 -52.60
CA GLY A 89 50.28 45.51 -53.47
C GLY A 89 49.63 44.14 -53.43
N ASN A 90 49.32 43.66 -52.22
CA ASN A 90 48.60 42.40 -52.02
C ASN A 90 47.19 42.47 -52.66
N LEU A 91 46.44 43.58 -52.46
CA LEU A 91 45.14 43.79 -53.03
C LEU A 91 45.22 43.77 -54.58
N HIS A 92 46.17 44.48 -55.17
CA HIS A 92 46.38 44.44 -56.63
C HIS A 92 46.77 43.07 -57.17
N ALA A 93 47.52 42.28 -56.39
CA ALA A 93 47.84 40.90 -56.76
C ALA A 93 46.61 40.00 -56.75
N LEU A 94 45.66 40.20 -55.81
CA LEU A 94 44.36 39.49 -55.84
C LEU A 94 43.54 39.89 -57.06
N VAL A 95 43.45 41.21 -57.35
CA VAL A 95 42.73 41.72 -58.52
C VAL A 95 43.33 41.18 -59.83
N ALA A 96 44.65 41.10 -59.94
CA ALA A 96 45.35 40.51 -61.12
C ALA A 96 45.04 39.02 -61.26
N ARG A 97 44.70 38.32 -60.19
CA ARG A 97 44.25 36.92 -60.18
C ARG A 97 42.74 36.77 -60.48
N GLY A 98 42.06 37.85 -60.79
CA GLY A 98 40.64 37.83 -61.06
C GLY A 98 39.71 37.85 -59.82
N ILE A 99 40.29 38.04 -58.63
CA ILE A 99 39.54 38.06 -57.35
C ILE A 99 39.26 39.51 -56.97
N ASP A 100 37.98 39.85 -56.70
CA ASP A 100 37.59 41.12 -56.16
C ASP A 100 37.59 41.07 -54.62
N PRO A 101 38.54 41.74 -53.95
CA PRO A 101 38.70 41.63 -52.50
C PRO A 101 37.50 42.11 -51.70
N VAL A 102 36.81 43.15 -52.17
CA VAL A 102 35.60 43.69 -51.50
C VAL A 102 34.46 42.69 -51.60
N LEU A 103 34.18 42.15 -52.76
CA LEU A 103 33.14 41.13 -52.93
C LEU A 103 33.46 39.84 -52.16
N GLN A 104 34.71 39.44 -52.13
CA GLN A 104 35.13 38.28 -51.35
C GLN A 104 34.91 38.47 -49.84
N ALA A 105 35.25 39.66 -49.30
CA ALA A 105 35.05 39.98 -47.91
C ALA A 105 33.53 40.06 -47.55
N GLU A 106 32.70 40.63 -48.45
CA GLU A 106 31.25 40.67 -48.26
C GLU A 106 30.66 39.24 -48.26
N GLN A 107 31.09 38.38 -49.17
CA GLN A 107 30.62 37.01 -49.22
C GLN A 107 31.02 36.25 -47.96
N LYS A 108 32.28 36.38 -47.51
CA LYS A 108 32.77 35.75 -46.27
C LYS A 108 31.95 36.18 -45.05
N ARG A 109 31.68 37.48 -44.86
CA ARG A 109 30.82 37.98 -43.76
C ARG A 109 29.41 37.43 -43.83
N LYS A 110 28.85 37.32 -45.05
CA LYS A 110 27.51 36.73 -45.23
C LYS A 110 27.50 35.24 -44.87
N ASP A 111 28.52 34.48 -45.28
CA ASP A 111 28.62 33.06 -44.97
C ASP A 111 28.83 32.84 -43.46
N GLU A 112 29.68 33.63 -42.82
CA GLU A 112 29.89 33.60 -41.36
C GLU A 112 28.59 33.94 -40.59
N SER A 113 27.81 34.96 -41.04
CA SER A 113 26.53 35.33 -40.43
C SER A 113 25.50 34.20 -40.56
N LEU A 114 25.40 33.57 -41.71
CA LEU A 114 24.53 32.43 -41.98
C LEU A 114 24.92 31.21 -41.15
N ALA A 115 26.22 30.94 -41.02
CA ALA A 115 26.73 29.84 -40.19
C ALA A 115 26.42 30.07 -38.69
N ALA A 116 26.63 31.31 -38.23
CA ALA A 116 26.31 31.67 -36.83
C ALA A 116 24.80 31.59 -36.53
N GLU A 117 23.98 31.97 -37.51
CA GLU A 117 22.50 31.86 -37.38
C GLU A 117 22.06 30.40 -37.40
N ALA A 118 22.60 29.56 -38.29
CA ALA A 118 22.32 28.13 -38.35
C ALA A 118 22.75 27.42 -37.07
N GLU A 119 23.88 27.80 -36.48
CA GLU A 119 24.36 27.23 -35.22
C GLU A 119 23.45 27.61 -34.04
N ARG A 120 23.03 28.89 -33.97
CA ARG A 120 22.04 29.33 -32.96
C ARG A 120 20.71 28.59 -33.10
N GLN A 121 20.23 28.38 -34.31
CA GLN A 121 19.00 27.63 -34.55
C GLN A 121 19.15 26.18 -34.10
N ARG A 122 20.27 25.54 -34.42
CA ARG A 122 20.56 24.15 -34.00
C ARG A 122 20.59 24.01 -32.48
N LEU A 123 21.29 24.90 -31.78
CA LEU A 123 21.35 24.91 -30.31
C LEU A 123 19.98 25.14 -29.68
N ALA A 124 19.18 26.06 -30.25
CA ALA A 124 17.83 26.32 -29.78
C ALA A 124 16.89 25.11 -29.99
N ASP A 125 17.05 24.39 -31.11
CA ASP A 125 16.28 23.18 -31.40
C ASP A 125 16.68 22.02 -30.48
N GLU A 126 17.98 21.83 -30.25
CA GLU A 126 18.48 20.84 -29.28
C GLU A 126 17.96 21.11 -27.87
N GLN A 127 17.95 22.37 -27.45
CA GLN A 127 17.42 22.77 -26.14
C GLN A 127 15.93 22.47 -26.05
N ARG A 128 15.11 22.84 -27.06
CA ARG A 128 13.68 22.53 -27.12
C ARG A 128 13.40 21.03 -27.07
N GLN A 129 14.18 20.24 -27.77
CA GLN A 129 14.05 18.78 -27.76
C GLN A 129 14.37 18.20 -26.36
N ARG A 130 15.40 18.71 -25.68
CA ARG A 130 15.74 18.29 -24.29
C ARG A 130 14.64 18.66 -23.31
N GLU A 131 14.11 19.87 -23.41
CA GLU A 131 13.02 20.33 -22.55
C GLU A 131 11.73 19.52 -22.78
N ALA A 132 11.39 19.25 -24.03
CA ALA A 132 10.25 18.42 -24.41
C ALA A 132 10.40 16.98 -23.92
N ALA A 133 11.60 16.38 -24.04
CA ALA A 133 11.89 15.05 -23.54
C ALA A 133 11.83 14.99 -22.00
N ALA A 134 12.36 16.00 -21.30
CA ALA A 134 12.29 16.09 -19.85
C ALA A 134 10.84 16.21 -19.36
N LEU A 135 10.03 17.06 -20.02
CA LEU A 135 8.61 17.20 -19.70
C LEU A 135 7.83 15.91 -19.97
N ALA A 136 8.10 15.24 -21.08
CA ALA A 136 7.47 13.95 -21.40
C ALA A 136 7.82 12.88 -20.36
N ALA A 137 9.09 12.80 -19.92
CA ALA A 137 9.54 11.91 -18.86
C ALA A 137 8.87 12.23 -17.53
N GLN A 138 8.71 13.49 -17.19
CA GLN A 138 8.02 13.94 -15.98
C GLN A 138 6.54 13.57 -15.98
N ILE A 139 5.84 13.77 -17.11
CA ILE A 139 4.43 13.37 -17.28
C ILE A 139 4.30 11.85 -17.14
N GLU A 140 5.19 11.09 -17.75
CA GLU A 140 5.20 9.64 -17.66
C GLU A 140 5.44 9.17 -16.22
N GLN A 141 6.39 9.80 -15.53
CA GLN A 141 6.65 9.50 -14.11
C GLN A 141 5.44 9.83 -13.21
N GLN A 142 4.70 10.91 -13.49
CA GLN A 142 3.48 11.26 -12.77
C GLN A 142 2.30 10.31 -13.04
N ARG A 143 2.25 9.69 -14.22
CA ARG A 143 1.25 8.68 -14.58
C ARG A 143 1.48 7.34 -13.87
N ARG A 144 2.72 7.04 -13.50
CA ARG A 144 3.10 5.78 -12.87
C ARG A 144 2.58 5.73 -11.43
N LYS A 145 1.71 4.76 -11.16
CA LYS A 145 1.10 4.60 -9.83
C LYS A 145 1.99 3.80 -8.90
N SER A 146 2.14 4.28 -7.67
CA SER A 146 2.82 3.51 -6.63
C SER A 146 1.97 2.31 -6.18
N VAL A 147 2.62 1.31 -5.57
CA VAL A 147 1.94 0.15 -4.96
C VAL A 147 0.85 0.60 -4.00
N ARG A 148 1.10 1.62 -3.19
CA ARG A 148 0.11 2.19 -2.24
C ARG A 148 -1.10 2.76 -2.96
N GLN A 149 -0.90 3.55 -4.00
CA GLN A 149 -2.00 4.14 -4.78
C GLN A 149 -2.85 3.07 -5.47
N VAL A 150 -2.22 2.03 -6.01
CA VAL A 150 -2.95 0.90 -6.61
C VAL A 150 -3.72 0.11 -5.55
N PHE A 151 -3.12 -0.12 -4.39
CA PHE A 151 -3.80 -0.74 -3.25
C PHE A 151 -5.05 0.04 -2.82
N ASP A 152 -4.93 1.37 -2.70
CA ASP A 152 -6.06 2.22 -2.29
C ASP A 152 -7.20 2.17 -3.31
N GLN A 153 -6.87 2.16 -4.61
CA GLN A 153 -7.87 1.96 -5.67
C GLN A 153 -8.53 0.59 -5.59
N TRP A 154 -7.74 -0.48 -5.45
CA TRP A 154 -8.26 -1.83 -5.32
C TRP A 154 -9.17 -1.96 -4.10
N ARG A 155 -8.75 -1.41 -2.96
CA ARG A 155 -9.56 -1.42 -1.73
C ARG A 155 -10.87 -0.67 -1.89
N ALA A 156 -10.86 0.48 -2.55
CA ALA A 156 -12.05 1.30 -2.77
C ALA A 156 -13.06 0.65 -3.72
N THR A 157 -12.58 -0.10 -4.72
CA THR A 157 -13.43 -0.67 -5.78
C THR A 157 -13.87 -2.11 -5.53
N GLU A 158 -12.98 -2.98 -5.03
CA GLU A 158 -13.27 -4.42 -4.94
C GLU A 158 -13.38 -4.96 -3.53
N LEU A 159 -12.75 -4.30 -2.54
CA LEU A 159 -12.78 -4.81 -1.17
C LEU A 159 -13.95 -4.25 -0.35
N GLN A 160 -14.62 -3.20 -0.80
CA GLN A 160 -15.78 -2.69 -0.09
C GLN A 160 -16.95 -3.69 -0.18
N PRO A 161 -17.66 -3.89 0.94
CA PRO A 161 -18.83 -4.77 0.94
C PRO A 161 -19.96 -4.16 0.10
N LEU A 162 -20.35 -4.84 -0.95
CA LEU A 162 -21.47 -4.47 -1.80
C LEU A 162 -22.46 -5.62 -1.88
N VAL A 163 -23.75 -5.34 -1.79
CA VAL A 163 -24.81 -6.32 -2.03
C VAL A 163 -25.36 -6.09 -3.43
N ARG A 164 -25.25 -7.09 -4.29
CA ARG A 164 -25.82 -7.06 -5.64
C ARG A 164 -27.33 -7.18 -5.60
N ALA A 165 -28.01 -6.84 -6.70
CA ALA A 165 -29.46 -6.98 -6.84
C ALA A 165 -29.97 -8.42 -6.65
N ASP A 166 -29.10 -9.42 -6.89
CA ASP A 166 -29.37 -10.84 -6.61
C ASP A 166 -29.21 -11.24 -5.13
N GLY A 167 -28.97 -10.27 -4.24
CA GLY A 167 -28.73 -10.50 -2.82
C GLY A 167 -27.33 -11.04 -2.48
N LYS A 168 -26.47 -11.27 -3.48
CA LYS A 168 -25.12 -11.79 -3.26
C LYS A 168 -24.19 -10.69 -2.81
N ARG A 169 -23.51 -10.91 -1.68
CA ARG A 169 -22.44 -10.02 -1.20
C ARG A 169 -21.16 -10.27 -1.99
N ILE A 170 -20.56 -9.18 -2.47
CA ILE A 170 -19.23 -9.15 -3.04
C ILE A 170 -18.33 -8.25 -2.18
N GLY A 171 -17.03 -8.30 -2.41
CA GLY A 171 -16.06 -7.60 -1.58
C GLY A 171 -15.76 -8.33 -0.26
N ARG A 172 -15.06 -7.66 0.64
CA ARG A 172 -14.72 -8.19 1.96
C ARG A 172 -15.63 -7.59 3.04
N LYS A 173 -16.06 -8.41 3.99
CA LYS A 173 -16.96 -7.99 5.08
C LYS A 173 -16.44 -6.76 5.85
N ASP A 174 -15.12 -6.67 6.03
CA ASP A 174 -14.43 -5.62 6.78
C ASP A 174 -13.97 -4.44 5.91
N GLY A 175 -14.40 -4.37 4.63
CA GLY A 175 -13.97 -3.34 3.69
C GLY A 175 -12.45 -3.35 3.43
N GLY A 176 -11.83 -4.52 3.55
CA GLY A 176 -10.39 -4.69 3.37
C GLY A 176 -9.54 -4.11 4.50
N ARG A 177 -10.12 -3.90 5.69
CA ARG A 177 -9.37 -3.39 6.86
C ARG A 177 -8.22 -4.32 7.26
N TYR A 178 -8.49 -5.63 7.33
CA TYR A 178 -7.46 -6.60 7.64
C TYR A 178 -6.33 -6.62 6.59
N VAL A 179 -6.69 -6.53 5.31
CA VAL A 179 -5.70 -6.47 4.23
C VAL A 179 -4.84 -5.21 4.35
N LEU A 180 -5.47 -4.05 4.63
CA LEU A 180 -4.75 -2.80 4.87
C LEU A 180 -3.76 -2.94 6.04
N GLU A 181 -4.16 -3.54 7.17
CA GLU A 181 -3.27 -3.79 8.31
C GLU A 181 -2.07 -4.66 7.91
N GLN A 182 -2.30 -5.72 7.11
CA GLN A 182 -1.23 -6.59 6.62
C GLN A 182 -0.30 -5.85 5.67
N PHE A 183 -0.83 -5.09 4.72
CA PHE A 183 -0.04 -4.30 3.78
C PHE A 183 0.75 -3.19 4.48
N THR A 184 0.14 -2.47 5.41
CA THR A 184 0.82 -1.43 6.21
C THR A 184 1.99 -2.00 7.00
N ARG A 185 1.84 -3.21 7.52
CA ARG A 185 2.87 -3.84 8.35
C ARG A 185 3.99 -4.51 7.55
N HIS A 186 3.65 -5.12 6.40
CA HIS A 186 4.56 -6.05 5.74
C HIS A 186 4.92 -5.68 4.29
N VAL A 187 4.11 -4.88 3.60
CA VAL A 187 4.29 -4.55 2.18
C VAL A 187 4.76 -3.12 1.99
N PHE A 188 4.01 -2.15 2.52
CA PHE A 188 4.28 -0.73 2.31
C PHE A 188 5.64 -0.26 2.80
N PRO A 189 6.21 -0.75 3.92
CA PRO A 189 7.54 -0.32 4.35
C PRO A 189 8.66 -0.65 3.36
N LEU A 190 8.45 -1.63 2.48
CA LEU A 190 9.48 -2.12 1.57
C LEU A 190 9.26 -1.68 0.11
N ILE A 191 8.01 -1.73 -0.37
CA ILE A 191 7.69 -1.43 -1.77
C ILE A 191 6.53 -0.44 -1.94
N GLY A 192 5.97 0.11 -0.86
CA GLY A 192 4.74 0.92 -0.91
C GLY A 192 4.83 2.14 -1.84
N ASP A 193 5.98 2.78 -1.85
CA ASP A 193 6.23 4.01 -2.60
C ASP A 193 6.89 3.77 -3.97
N MET A 194 7.24 2.51 -4.28
CA MET A 194 7.74 2.12 -5.60
C MET A 194 6.61 2.18 -6.64
N ALA A 195 6.93 2.59 -7.87
CA ALA A 195 6.01 2.43 -8.99
C ALA A 195 5.72 0.94 -9.21
N LEU A 196 4.44 0.59 -9.36
CA LEU A 196 4.02 -0.83 -9.45
C LEU A 196 4.69 -1.56 -10.62
N GLU A 197 4.95 -0.86 -11.72
CA GLU A 197 5.62 -1.39 -12.91
C GLU A 197 7.07 -1.81 -12.65
N ASP A 198 7.73 -1.19 -11.66
CA ASP A 198 9.13 -1.48 -11.29
C ASP A 198 9.25 -2.63 -10.29
N VAL A 199 8.12 -3.07 -9.70
CA VAL A 199 8.12 -4.15 -8.71
C VAL A 199 8.39 -5.48 -9.38
N ARG A 200 9.52 -6.06 -9.03
CA ARG A 200 9.96 -7.36 -9.56
C ARG A 200 9.40 -8.51 -8.72
N LYS A 201 9.32 -9.67 -9.34
CA LYS A 201 8.94 -10.91 -8.63
C LYS A 201 9.85 -11.20 -7.44
N SER A 202 11.15 -10.89 -7.53
CA SER A 202 12.11 -11.02 -6.42
C SER A 202 11.72 -10.21 -5.20
N ASP A 203 11.24 -8.98 -5.39
CA ASP A 203 10.86 -8.08 -4.29
C ASP A 203 9.64 -8.64 -3.55
N LEU A 204 8.65 -9.13 -4.32
CA LEU A 204 7.46 -9.77 -3.77
C LEU A 204 7.76 -11.09 -3.06
N LEU A 205 8.66 -11.92 -3.61
CA LEU A 205 9.08 -13.16 -2.95
C LEU A 205 9.89 -12.87 -1.69
N GLY A 206 10.77 -11.88 -1.70
CA GLY A 206 11.53 -11.46 -0.52
C GLY A 206 10.63 -11.05 0.66
N LEU A 207 9.50 -10.38 0.39
CA LEU A 207 8.48 -10.07 1.41
C LEU A 207 7.89 -11.34 2.05
N LEU A 208 7.61 -12.35 1.23
CA LEU A 208 7.02 -13.61 1.68
C LEU A 208 8.04 -14.44 2.45
N ASP A 209 9.28 -14.50 1.97
CA ASP A 209 10.38 -15.23 2.60
C ASP A 209 10.72 -14.66 3.98
N ALA A 210 10.65 -13.34 4.15
CA ALA A 210 10.81 -12.70 5.45
C ALA A 210 9.75 -13.18 6.48
N GLN A 211 8.50 -13.42 6.04
CA GLN A 211 7.47 -13.97 6.93
C GLN A 211 7.72 -15.44 7.26
N ILE A 212 8.25 -16.21 6.32
CA ILE A 212 8.61 -17.61 6.51
C ILE A 212 9.76 -17.72 7.51
N ALA A 213 10.81 -16.91 7.32
CA ALA A 213 11.96 -16.85 8.24
C ALA A 213 11.54 -16.46 9.67
N ALA A 214 10.49 -15.63 9.81
CA ALA A 214 9.89 -15.29 11.10
C ALA A 214 8.95 -16.38 11.67
N GLY A 215 8.87 -17.57 11.05
CA GLY A 215 7.97 -18.66 11.46
C GLY A 215 6.48 -18.42 11.18
N LYS A 216 6.14 -17.46 10.30
CA LYS A 216 4.76 -17.04 10.04
C LYS A 216 4.26 -17.51 8.66
N ALA A 217 4.41 -18.80 8.36
CA ALA A 217 4.06 -19.39 7.06
C ALA A 217 2.61 -19.08 6.61
N ARG A 218 1.65 -19.11 7.54
CA ARG A 218 0.26 -18.74 7.25
C ARG A 218 0.12 -17.26 6.83
N THR A 219 0.84 -16.36 7.48
CA THR A 219 0.85 -14.93 7.09
C THR A 219 1.42 -14.75 5.69
N ALA A 220 2.49 -15.47 5.35
CA ALA A 220 3.05 -15.47 4.00
C ALA A 220 2.02 -15.95 2.96
N ASN A 221 1.26 -17.04 3.26
CA ASN A 221 0.21 -17.53 2.37
C ASN A 221 -0.95 -16.54 2.18
N VAL A 222 -1.34 -15.81 3.23
CA VAL A 222 -2.37 -14.76 3.16
C VAL A 222 -1.88 -13.60 2.31
N LEU A 223 -0.67 -13.10 2.59
CA LEU A 223 -0.05 -12.03 1.81
C LEU A 223 0.10 -12.41 0.33
N LEU A 224 0.52 -13.64 0.02
CA LEU A 224 0.57 -14.14 -1.36
C LEU A 224 -0.79 -14.04 -2.05
N ALA A 225 -1.87 -14.44 -1.37
CA ALA A 225 -3.22 -14.38 -1.94
C ALA A 225 -3.67 -12.94 -2.17
N ASP A 226 -3.43 -12.05 -1.20
CA ASP A 226 -3.82 -10.64 -1.29
C ASP A 226 -2.99 -9.88 -2.34
N LEU A 227 -1.68 -10.12 -2.40
CA LEU A 227 -0.81 -9.55 -3.45
C LEU A 227 -1.22 -10.01 -4.85
N LYS A 228 -1.56 -11.30 -5.02
CA LYS A 228 -2.05 -11.79 -6.31
C LYS A 228 -3.34 -11.10 -6.73
N GLN A 229 -4.31 -10.95 -5.83
CA GLN A 229 -5.56 -10.26 -6.12
C GLN A 229 -5.34 -8.81 -6.50
N MET A 230 -4.48 -8.07 -5.79
CA MET A 230 -4.15 -6.68 -6.12
C MET A 230 -3.44 -6.59 -7.50
N LEU A 231 -2.55 -7.52 -7.80
CA LEU A 231 -1.84 -7.54 -9.09
C LEU A 231 -2.75 -7.96 -10.25
N ASP A 232 -3.72 -8.85 -10.02
CA ASP A 232 -4.75 -9.20 -11.01
C ASP A 232 -5.66 -7.99 -11.27
N PHE A 233 -6.07 -7.24 -10.23
CA PHE A 233 -6.77 -5.98 -10.37
C PHE A 233 -5.98 -4.95 -11.19
N ALA A 234 -4.67 -4.85 -10.96
CA ALA A 234 -3.80 -3.95 -11.72
C ALA A 234 -3.66 -4.39 -13.18
N LEU A 235 -3.56 -5.70 -13.45
CA LEU A 235 -3.49 -6.27 -14.78
C LEU A 235 -4.79 -6.00 -15.58
N GLU A 236 -5.96 -6.20 -14.98
CA GLU A 236 -7.26 -5.91 -15.60
C GLU A 236 -7.44 -4.43 -15.98
N ARG A 237 -6.69 -3.53 -15.36
CA ARG A 237 -6.71 -2.07 -15.61
C ARG A 237 -5.49 -1.58 -16.37
N GLU A 238 -4.73 -2.50 -16.95
CA GLU A 238 -3.54 -2.21 -17.76
C GLU A 238 -2.48 -1.36 -17.02
N LEU A 239 -2.50 -1.41 -15.67
CA LEU A 239 -1.49 -0.75 -14.83
C LEU A 239 -0.17 -1.56 -14.77
N VAL A 240 -0.21 -2.82 -15.14
CA VAL A 240 0.95 -3.72 -15.31
C VAL A 240 0.70 -4.65 -16.48
N ALA A 241 1.75 -5.02 -17.19
CA ALA A 241 1.65 -5.92 -18.34
C ALA A 241 1.42 -7.39 -17.93
N VAL A 242 1.88 -7.79 -16.75
CA VAL A 242 1.76 -9.17 -16.25
C VAL A 242 1.66 -9.18 -14.72
N ASN A 243 0.99 -10.18 -14.17
CA ASN A 243 1.08 -10.47 -12.74
C ASN A 243 2.28 -11.39 -12.46
N PRO A 244 3.36 -10.89 -11.84
CA PRO A 244 4.58 -11.68 -11.62
C PRO A 244 4.36 -12.85 -10.65
N LEU A 245 3.31 -12.83 -9.82
CA LEU A 245 2.95 -13.90 -8.89
C LEU A 245 1.93 -14.90 -9.45
N ALA A 246 1.39 -14.73 -10.66
CA ALA A 246 0.30 -15.55 -11.20
C ALA A 246 0.55 -17.06 -11.03
N THR A 247 1.75 -17.54 -11.34
CA THR A 247 2.14 -18.95 -11.28
C THR A 247 2.65 -19.41 -9.90
N THR A 248 2.82 -18.49 -8.94
CA THR A 248 3.34 -18.82 -7.61
C THR A 248 2.29 -19.55 -6.78
N LYS A 249 2.60 -20.77 -6.34
CA LYS A 249 1.69 -21.62 -5.57
C LYS A 249 1.97 -21.50 -4.06
N LYS A 250 0.94 -21.54 -3.21
CA LYS A 250 1.07 -21.56 -1.74
C LYS A 250 2.04 -22.63 -1.25
N ALA A 251 2.03 -23.81 -1.87
CA ALA A 251 2.90 -24.91 -1.51
C ALA A 251 4.40 -24.58 -1.60
N LYS A 252 4.78 -23.59 -2.44
CA LYS A 252 6.16 -23.13 -2.58
C LYS A 252 6.53 -21.97 -1.64
N VAL A 253 5.54 -21.36 -0.99
CA VAL A 253 5.73 -20.23 -0.08
C VAL A 253 5.59 -20.70 1.36
N GLY A 254 4.39 -20.75 1.92
CA GLY A 254 4.16 -21.14 3.31
C GLY A 254 3.74 -22.62 3.49
N GLY A 255 3.75 -23.41 2.41
CA GLY A 255 3.31 -24.80 2.43
C GLY A 255 1.78 -24.96 2.51
N LYS A 256 1.33 -26.19 2.74
CA LYS A 256 -0.08 -26.45 3.01
C LYS A 256 -0.45 -25.92 4.39
N ASP A 257 -1.63 -25.33 4.53
CA ASP A 257 -2.18 -25.00 5.85
C ASP A 257 -2.38 -26.31 6.61
N VAL A 258 -1.75 -26.42 7.79
CA VAL A 258 -1.96 -27.56 8.68
C VAL A 258 -3.24 -27.30 9.46
N GLU A 259 -4.24 -28.13 9.24
CA GLU A 259 -5.47 -28.10 10.02
C GLU A 259 -5.17 -28.56 11.44
N ARG A 260 -5.70 -27.84 12.39
CA ARG A 260 -5.55 -28.19 13.80
C ARG A 260 -6.61 -29.22 14.18
N GLU A 261 -6.19 -30.40 14.64
CA GLU A 261 -7.09 -31.52 14.97
C GLU A 261 -7.31 -31.70 16.48
N ARG A 262 -6.91 -30.71 17.29
CA ARG A 262 -6.98 -30.80 18.75
C ARG A 262 -8.43 -30.91 19.24
N VAL A 263 -8.73 -31.97 19.99
CA VAL A 263 -9.95 -32.17 20.79
C VAL A 263 -9.53 -32.54 22.22
N LEU A 264 -10.33 -32.21 23.22
CA LEU A 264 -10.09 -32.58 24.59
C LEU A 264 -10.60 -34.02 24.84
N SER A 265 -9.80 -34.84 25.49
CA SER A 265 -10.25 -36.13 25.99
C SER A 265 -11.17 -35.96 27.23
N GLU A 266 -11.93 -36.98 27.57
CA GLU A 266 -12.76 -36.98 28.79
C GLU A 266 -11.92 -36.75 30.06
N ALA A 267 -10.73 -37.34 30.14
CA ALA A 267 -9.80 -37.11 31.23
C ALA A 267 -9.37 -35.64 31.30
N GLU A 268 -9.13 -35.00 30.14
CA GLU A 268 -8.77 -33.58 30.11
C GLU A 268 -9.96 -32.66 30.45
N ILE A 269 -11.19 -33.05 30.16
CA ILE A 269 -12.38 -32.31 30.61
C ILE A 269 -12.50 -32.36 32.12
N ARG A 270 -12.27 -33.53 32.77
CA ARG A 270 -12.22 -33.65 34.23
C ARG A 270 -11.08 -32.81 34.81
N GLN A 271 -9.87 -32.91 34.24
CA GLN A 271 -8.73 -32.09 34.63
C GLN A 271 -9.03 -30.59 34.52
N LEU A 272 -9.67 -30.15 33.40
CA LEU A 272 -10.07 -28.78 33.21
C LEU A 272 -11.07 -28.32 34.28
N ALA A 273 -12.11 -29.13 34.57
CA ALA A 273 -13.08 -28.84 35.62
C ALA A 273 -12.43 -28.65 36.98
N ALA A 274 -11.51 -29.56 37.38
CA ALA A 274 -10.76 -29.47 38.61
C ALA A 274 -9.80 -28.27 38.67
N ALA A 275 -9.26 -27.83 37.53
CA ALA A 275 -8.30 -26.73 37.47
C ALA A 275 -8.96 -25.33 37.49
N LEU A 276 -10.20 -25.23 37.02
CA LEU A 276 -10.92 -23.93 36.85
C LEU A 276 -11.03 -23.09 38.13
N PRO A 277 -11.28 -23.63 39.33
CA PRO A 277 -11.32 -22.86 40.58
C PRO A 277 -10.00 -22.12 40.86
N ASN A 278 -8.87 -22.73 40.52
CA ASN A 278 -7.53 -22.17 40.71
C ASN A 278 -7.02 -21.31 39.55
N ALA A 279 -7.77 -21.29 38.45
CA ALA A 279 -7.36 -20.56 37.23
C ALA A 279 -7.53 -19.04 37.30
N ARG A 280 -8.14 -18.51 38.36
CA ARG A 280 -8.42 -17.07 38.51
C ARG A 280 -9.13 -16.49 37.29
N LEU A 281 -10.04 -17.25 36.71
CA LEU A 281 -11.02 -16.76 35.75
C LEU A 281 -12.17 -16.10 36.50
N SER A 282 -12.81 -15.13 35.86
CA SER A 282 -14.10 -14.64 36.35
C SER A 282 -15.14 -15.77 36.25
N PRO A 283 -16.22 -15.75 37.05
CA PRO A 283 -17.33 -16.69 36.90
C PRO A 283 -17.88 -16.72 35.47
N ARG A 284 -17.94 -15.57 34.79
CA ARG A 284 -18.33 -15.45 33.37
C ARG A 284 -17.36 -16.21 32.46
N GLY A 285 -16.05 -16.12 32.70
CA GLY A 285 -15.05 -16.85 31.93
C GLY A 285 -15.15 -18.37 32.08
N THR A 286 -15.43 -18.86 33.29
CA THR A 286 -15.68 -20.28 33.57
C THR A 286 -16.93 -20.79 32.86
N CYS A 287 -18.06 -20.07 32.99
CA CYS A 287 -19.29 -20.41 32.28
C CYS A 287 -19.12 -20.40 30.76
N ALA A 288 -18.32 -19.44 30.22
CA ALA A 288 -18.03 -19.38 28.78
C ALA A 288 -17.33 -20.65 28.25
N ILE A 289 -16.42 -21.26 29.03
CA ILE A 289 -15.78 -22.54 28.68
C ILE A 289 -16.83 -23.65 28.60
N PHE A 290 -17.64 -23.80 29.64
CA PHE A 290 -18.64 -24.86 29.71
C PHE A 290 -19.76 -24.68 28.70
N LEU A 291 -20.21 -23.45 28.46
CA LEU A 291 -21.20 -23.16 27.42
C LEU A 291 -20.65 -23.47 26.02
N THR A 292 -19.37 -23.15 25.74
CA THR A 292 -18.77 -23.52 24.46
C THR A 292 -18.74 -25.05 24.27
N LEU A 293 -18.45 -25.82 25.33
CA LEU A 293 -18.50 -27.28 25.30
C LEU A 293 -19.92 -27.82 25.14
N ALA A 294 -20.92 -27.23 25.82
CA ALA A 294 -22.29 -27.73 25.85
C ALA A 294 -23.08 -27.38 24.58
N THR A 295 -22.75 -26.30 23.91
CA THR A 295 -23.51 -25.76 22.77
C THR A 295 -22.74 -25.79 21.46
N GLY A 296 -21.43 -25.94 21.52
CA GLY A 296 -20.57 -25.88 20.34
C GLY A 296 -20.56 -24.53 19.63
N VAL A 297 -21.05 -23.44 20.23
CA VAL A 297 -21.09 -22.10 19.60
C VAL A 297 -19.71 -21.55 19.29
N ARG A 298 -19.62 -20.70 18.28
CA ARG A 298 -18.39 -19.93 18.00
C ARG A 298 -18.24 -18.79 19.01
N VAL A 299 -17.00 -18.39 19.29
CA VAL A 299 -16.74 -17.31 20.28
C VAL A 299 -17.48 -16.02 19.96
N GLY A 300 -17.60 -15.64 18.67
CA GLY A 300 -18.35 -14.45 18.27
C GLY A 300 -19.87 -14.59 18.47
N GLU A 301 -20.39 -15.81 18.41
CA GLU A 301 -21.81 -16.15 18.73
C GLU A 301 -22.01 -16.14 20.26
N LEU A 302 -21.04 -16.71 21.00
CA LEU A 302 -21.07 -16.73 22.47
C LEU A 302 -21.09 -15.32 23.08
N MET A 303 -20.17 -14.45 22.62
CA MET A 303 -20.04 -13.10 23.16
C MET A 303 -21.19 -12.18 22.76
N GLY A 304 -21.87 -12.45 21.66
CA GLY A 304 -23.05 -11.70 21.20
C GLY A 304 -24.40 -12.19 21.77
N ALA A 305 -24.37 -13.08 22.76
CA ALA A 305 -25.56 -13.58 23.41
C ALA A 305 -26.26 -12.48 24.24
N THR A 306 -27.60 -12.40 24.10
CA THR A 306 -28.46 -11.48 24.86
C THR A 306 -29.58 -12.24 25.55
N TRP A 307 -30.14 -11.69 26.60
CA TRP A 307 -31.22 -12.30 27.34
C TRP A 307 -32.58 -11.98 26.69
N ALA A 308 -33.46 -12.98 26.55
CA ALA A 308 -34.81 -12.78 26.04
C ALA A 308 -35.67 -11.87 26.92
N ASP A 309 -35.49 -11.91 28.24
CA ASP A 309 -36.18 -11.08 29.20
C ASP A 309 -35.74 -9.59 29.20
N SER A 310 -34.69 -9.27 28.48
CA SER A 310 -34.28 -7.87 28.21
C SER A 310 -35.00 -7.25 27.02
N LEU A 311 -35.81 -8.05 26.31
CA LEU A 311 -36.52 -7.61 25.12
C LEU A 311 -37.96 -7.25 25.49
N PRO A 312 -38.55 -6.18 24.92
CA PRO A 312 -39.94 -5.84 25.06
C PRO A 312 -40.88 -6.98 24.64
N THR A 313 -42.07 -6.97 25.21
CA THR A 313 -43.11 -7.98 24.91
C THR A 313 -43.86 -7.69 23.62
N THR A 314 -44.02 -6.41 23.24
CA THR A 314 -44.70 -6.05 22.00
C THR A 314 -43.80 -6.36 20.78
N ALA A 315 -44.38 -6.85 19.71
CA ALA A 315 -43.64 -7.26 18.52
C ALA A 315 -42.86 -6.08 17.89
N MET A 316 -43.42 -4.89 17.86
CA MET A 316 -42.82 -3.69 17.27
C MET A 316 -41.62 -3.21 18.08
N ASP A 317 -41.79 -3.05 19.41
CA ASP A 317 -40.70 -2.60 20.27
C ASP A 317 -39.59 -3.65 20.37
N ARG A 318 -39.97 -4.94 20.37
CA ARG A 318 -39.02 -6.06 20.33
C ARG A 318 -38.15 -6.02 19.08
N LYS A 319 -38.75 -5.74 17.91
CA LYS A 319 -37.99 -5.61 16.66
C LYS A 319 -37.04 -4.42 16.72
N ALA A 320 -37.52 -3.24 17.13
CA ALA A 320 -36.69 -2.04 17.27
C ALA A 320 -35.51 -2.30 18.21
N ARG A 321 -35.77 -2.94 19.36
CA ARG A 321 -34.69 -3.30 20.30
C ARG A 321 -33.70 -4.29 19.75
N LEU A 322 -34.14 -5.28 19.00
CA LEU A 322 -33.24 -6.23 18.34
C LEU A 322 -32.39 -5.56 17.25
N ASP A 323 -32.94 -4.61 16.49
CA ASP A 323 -32.18 -3.84 15.49
C ASP A 323 -31.09 -2.99 16.15
N GLU A 324 -31.36 -2.35 17.30
CA GLU A 324 -30.37 -1.64 18.11
C GLU A 324 -29.25 -2.56 18.60
N LEU A 325 -29.62 -3.71 19.19
CA LEU A 325 -28.64 -4.68 19.70
C LEU A 325 -27.83 -5.30 18.56
N GLN A 326 -28.43 -5.49 17.39
CA GLN A 326 -27.73 -5.95 16.18
C GLN A 326 -26.69 -4.95 15.73
N ALA A 327 -26.99 -3.66 15.73
CA ALA A 327 -26.04 -2.60 15.37
C ALA A 327 -24.83 -2.59 16.34
N VAL A 328 -25.07 -2.72 17.65
CA VAL A 328 -24.00 -2.82 18.66
C VAL A 328 -23.16 -4.09 18.44
N ALA A 329 -23.80 -5.23 18.21
CA ALA A 329 -23.11 -6.50 17.95
C ALA A 329 -22.22 -6.44 16.70
N GLU A 330 -22.70 -5.79 15.63
CA GLU A 330 -21.93 -5.60 14.39
C GLU A 330 -20.73 -4.70 14.59
N ALA A 331 -20.87 -3.62 15.36
CA ALA A 331 -19.77 -2.71 15.70
C ALA A 331 -18.64 -3.42 16.47
N ASP A 332 -18.99 -4.36 17.35
CA ASP A 332 -18.06 -5.16 18.15
C ASP A 332 -17.64 -6.50 17.47
N ASP A 333 -18.03 -6.71 16.21
CA ASP A 333 -17.74 -7.91 15.39
C ASP A 333 -18.23 -9.23 16.03
N VAL A 334 -19.29 -9.20 16.84
CA VAL A 334 -19.97 -10.37 17.37
C VAL A 334 -21.26 -10.69 16.61
N LYS A 335 -21.90 -11.81 16.93
CA LYS A 335 -23.17 -12.23 16.33
C LYS A 335 -24.26 -12.22 17.38
N LEU A 336 -25.28 -11.42 17.15
CA LEU A 336 -26.44 -11.35 18.05
C LEU A 336 -27.12 -12.72 18.15
N GLY A 337 -27.42 -13.12 19.38
CA GLY A 337 -28.23 -14.30 19.68
C GLY A 337 -29.09 -14.07 20.92
N VAL A 338 -30.31 -14.58 20.93
CA VAL A 338 -31.27 -14.42 22.02
C VAL A 338 -31.35 -15.72 22.81
N VAL A 339 -31.02 -15.68 24.08
CA VAL A 339 -31.09 -16.78 25.03
C VAL A 339 -32.40 -16.68 25.80
N ASP A 340 -33.26 -17.68 25.63
CA ASP A 340 -34.53 -17.83 26.36
C ASP A 340 -34.40 -19.04 27.29
N LEU A 341 -34.31 -18.76 28.58
CA LEU A 341 -34.19 -19.81 29.62
C LEU A 341 -35.50 -20.59 29.78
N ALA A 342 -36.64 -19.95 29.64
CA ALA A 342 -37.94 -20.58 29.77
C ALA A 342 -38.25 -21.53 28.59
N ALA A 343 -38.00 -21.04 27.38
CA ALA A 343 -38.15 -21.86 26.16
C ALA A 343 -37.00 -22.85 25.97
N ARG A 344 -35.94 -22.76 26.76
CA ARG A 344 -34.72 -23.59 26.65
C ARG A 344 -34.06 -23.49 25.27
N THR A 345 -34.02 -22.31 24.68
CA THR A 345 -33.49 -22.08 23.35
C THR A 345 -32.49 -20.92 23.33
N TRP A 346 -31.57 -21.00 22.39
CA TRP A 346 -30.69 -19.90 22.02
C TRP A 346 -30.82 -19.68 20.51
N PHE A 347 -31.53 -18.63 20.14
CA PHE A 347 -31.81 -18.31 18.74
C PHE A 347 -30.83 -17.23 18.22
N MET A 348 -30.22 -17.49 17.10
CA MET A 348 -29.33 -16.58 16.37
C MET A 348 -29.95 -16.25 15.00
N PRO A 349 -30.45 -15.03 14.75
CA PRO A 349 -31.08 -14.67 13.47
C PRO A 349 -30.09 -14.67 12.31
N THR A 350 -28.81 -14.42 12.58
CA THR A 350 -27.76 -14.41 11.55
C THR A 350 -26.45 -14.94 12.13
N THR A 351 -25.95 -16.03 11.57
CA THR A 351 -24.66 -16.62 11.94
C THR A 351 -23.58 -16.29 10.93
N LYS A 352 -22.34 -16.79 11.13
CA LYS A 352 -21.26 -16.69 10.15
C LYS A 352 -21.65 -17.18 8.75
N ASN A 353 -22.56 -18.14 8.69
CA ASN A 353 -23.03 -18.76 7.44
C ASN A 353 -24.23 -18.05 6.83
N GLN A 354 -24.63 -16.88 7.34
CA GLN A 354 -25.77 -16.06 6.90
C GLN A 354 -27.12 -16.84 6.97
N ARG A 355 -27.26 -17.73 7.95
CA ARG A 355 -28.47 -18.48 8.25
C ARG A 355 -28.84 -18.30 9.70
N ASP A 356 -30.13 -18.41 10.00
CA ASP A 356 -30.61 -18.55 11.36
C ASP A 356 -30.18 -19.90 11.94
N HIS A 357 -30.04 -19.93 13.25
CA HIS A 357 -29.68 -21.13 13.97
C HIS A 357 -30.29 -21.11 15.37
N THR A 358 -30.93 -22.22 15.75
CA THR A 358 -31.47 -22.43 17.09
C THR A 358 -30.72 -23.55 17.76
N ILE A 359 -30.26 -23.30 18.98
CA ILE A 359 -29.63 -24.29 19.85
C ILE A 359 -30.61 -24.64 20.96
N HIS A 360 -30.87 -25.91 21.15
CA HIS A 360 -31.57 -26.42 22.33
C HIS A 360 -30.62 -26.39 23.53
N LEU A 361 -31.08 -25.87 24.67
CA LEU A 361 -30.29 -25.73 25.89
C LEU A 361 -30.55 -26.91 26.84
N SER A 362 -29.58 -27.81 26.94
CA SER A 362 -29.58 -28.91 27.93
C SER A 362 -29.57 -28.39 29.36
N ASP A 363 -29.91 -29.24 30.35
CA ASP A 363 -29.88 -28.86 31.78
C ASP A 363 -28.51 -28.34 32.21
N PHE A 364 -27.43 -28.92 31.71
CA PHE A 364 -26.07 -28.45 31.96
C PHE A 364 -25.85 -27.03 31.43
N ALA A 365 -26.30 -26.74 30.19
CA ALA A 365 -26.20 -25.40 29.60
C ALA A 365 -27.05 -24.38 30.39
N ILE A 366 -28.30 -24.75 30.71
CA ILE A 366 -29.20 -23.93 31.55
C ILE A 366 -28.54 -23.62 32.90
N SER A 367 -27.92 -24.59 33.55
CA SER A 367 -27.25 -24.36 34.87
C SER A 367 -26.12 -23.31 34.76
N GLN A 368 -25.37 -23.31 33.67
CA GLN A 368 -24.33 -22.28 33.44
C GLN A 368 -24.94 -20.91 33.12
N LEU A 369 -25.99 -20.87 32.30
CA LEU A 369 -26.69 -19.63 31.97
C LEU A 369 -27.42 -19.03 33.20
N ALA A 370 -28.01 -19.86 34.05
CA ALA A 370 -28.63 -19.39 35.32
C ALA A 370 -27.60 -18.72 36.24
N LYS A 371 -26.36 -19.27 36.34
CA LYS A 371 -25.28 -18.60 37.07
C LYS A 371 -24.96 -17.24 36.49
N LEU A 372 -24.92 -17.11 35.15
CA LEU A 372 -24.65 -15.86 34.46
C LEU A 372 -25.80 -14.87 34.64
N HIS A 373 -27.05 -15.34 34.61
CA HIS A 373 -28.25 -14.51 34.83
C HIS A 373 -28.25 -13.89 36.23
N ALA A 374 -27.87 -14.66 37.25
CA ALA A 374 -27.70 -14.15 38.61
C ALA A 374 -26.56 -13.13 38.78
N LEU A 375 -25.63 -13.08 37.84
CA LEU A 375 -24.50 -12.12 37.79
C LEU A 375 -24.78 -10.89 36.92
N ARG A 376 -26.03 -10.67 36.51
CA ARG A 376 -26.37 -9.49 35.69
C ARG A 376 -26.12 -8.20 36.47
N GLU A 377 -25.61 -7.23 35.76
CA GLU A 377 -25.27 -5.91 36.29
C GLU A 377 -26.26 -4.86 35.77
N VAL A 378 -26.53 -3.88 36.61
CA VAL A 378 -27.37 -2.70 36.25
C VAL A 378 -26.59 -1.85 35.25
N LEU A 379 -27.28 -1.30 34.27
CA LEU A 379 -26.75 -0.31 33.34
C LEU A 379 -26.39 0.98 34.09
N PRO A 380 -25.22 1.60 33.87
CA PRO A 380 -24.71 2.70 34.69
C PRO A 380 -25.60 3.91 34.78
N ASP A 381 -26.40 4.22 33.76
CA ASP A 381 -27.25 5.42 33.72
C ASP A 381 -28.75 5.06 33.70
N SER A 382 -29.10 3.87 34.16
CA SER A 382 -30.49 3.43 34.20
C SER A 382 -31.17 3.97 35.46
N ALA A 383 -32.10 4.90 35.30
CA ALA A 383 -32.88 5.45 36.39
C ALA A 383 -33.86 4.42 36.98
N ASP A 384 -34.27 3.44 36.21
CA ASP A 384 -35.20 2.37 36.54
C ASP A 384 -34.53 1.05 36.94
N GLY A 385 -33.19 1.03 37.01
CA GLY A 385 -32.43 -0.15 37.38
C GLY A 385 -32.38 -1.23 36.29
N ALA A 386 -32.52 -0.88 35.01
CA ALA A 386 -32.48 -1.81 33.91
C ALA A 386 -31.16 -2.57 33.87
N LEU A 387 -31.25 -3.88 33.66
CA LEU A 387 -30.09 -4.76 33.63
C LEU A 387 -29.45 -4.80 32.23
N SER A 388 -28.13 -5.09 32.18
CA SER A 388 -27.44 -5.32 30.90
C SER A 388 -28.15 -6.39 30.10
N PRO A 389 -28.40 -6.16 28.79
CA PRO A 389 -29.03 -7.15 27.94
C PRO A 389 -28.03 -8.29 27.56
N TRP A 390 -26.75 -8.06 27.74
CA TRP A 390 -25.71 -9.01 27.30
C TRP A 390 -25.45 -10.12 28.33
N VAL A 391 -25.32 -11.37 27.86
CA VAL A 391 -24.88 -12.51 28.68
C VAL A 391 -23.44 -12.32 29.12
N PHE A 392 -22.62 -11.77 28.24
CA PHE A 392 -21.21 -11.46 28.46
C PHE A 392 -20.94 -9.98 28.24
N PRO A 393 -21.32 -9.10 29.18
CA PRO A 393 -21.11 -7.68 29.04
C PRO A 393 -19.64 -7.29 29.15
N ALA A 394 -19.25 -6.21 28.46
CA ALA A 394 -18.00 -5.50 28.70
C ALA A 394 -18.05 -4.76 30.07
N THR A 395 -16.96 -4.14 30.46
CA THR A 395 -16.88 -3.40 31.73
C THR A 395 -17.88 -2.25 31.82
N ASP A 396 -18.25 -1.66 30.68
CA ASP A 396 -19.28 -0.61 30.57
C ASP A 396 -20.71 -1.14 30.60
N THR A 397 -20.91 -2.44 30.66
CA THR A 397 -22.19 -3.18 30.63
C THR A 397 -23.10 -2.91 29.43
N ARG A 398 -22.80 -1.89 28.61
CA ARG A 398 -23.59 -1.47 27.44
C ARG A 398 -23.31 -2.27 26.18
N ARG A 399 -22.12 -2.85 26.11
CA ARG A 399 -21.63 -3.58 24.95
C ARG A 399 -21.24 -5.02 25.33
N PRO A 400 -21.19 -5.93 24.35
CA PRO A 400 -20.64 -7.26 24.59
C PRO A 400 -19.12 -7.19 24.82
N VAL A 401 -18.60 -8.16 25.54
CA VAL A 401 -17.14 -8.28 25.73
C VAL A 401 -16.43 -8.55 24.39
N CYS A 402 -15.29 -7.92 24.18
CA CYS A 402 -14.50 -8.09 22.98
C CYS A 402 -14.17 -9.58 22.73
N ILE A 403 -14.45 -10.05 21.52
CA ILE A 403 -14.26 -11.44 21.08
C ILE A 403 -12.82 -11.97 21.35
N LYS A 404 -11.82 -11.07 21.27
CA LYS A 404 -10.41 -11.44 21.53
C LYS A 404 -10.09 -11.66 23.01
N SER A 405 -10.90 -11.14 23.92
CA SER A 405 -10.65 -11.17 25.36
C SER A 405 -10.71 -12.59 25.90
N PHE A 406 -11.72 -13.38 25.51
CA PHE A 406 -11.85 -14.76 25.94
C PHE A 406 -10.65 -15.62 25.52
N GLY A 407 -10.30 -15.58 24.23
CA GLY A 407 -9.13 -16.31 23.72
C GLY A 407 -7.81 -15.90 24.39
N LYS A 408 -7.64 -14.59 24.69
CA LYS A 408 -6.46 -14.09 25.44
C LYS A 408 -6.42 -14.62 26.86
N GLN A 409 -7.55 -14.64 27.57
CA GLN A 409 -7.63 -15.16 28.94
C GLN A 409 -7.26 -16.65 29.00
N LEU A 410 -7.73 -17.45 28.05
CA LEU A 410 -7.36 -18.86 27.94
C LEU A 410 -5.86 -19.04 27.64
N ALA A 411 -5.35 -18.29 26.67
CA ALA A 411 -3.94 -18.36 26.27
C ALA A 411 -2.97 -17.95 27.39
N ASP A 412 -3.32 -16.93 28.19
CA ASP A 412 -2.48 -16.45 29.29
C ASP A 412 -2.31 -17.53 30.39
N ARG A 413 -3.32 -18.40 30.58
CA ARG A 413 -3.32 -19.47 31.56
C ARG A 413 -2.73 -20.79 31.07
N GLN A 414 -2.22 -20.78 29.85
CA GLN A 414 -1.54 -21.90 29.20
C GLN A 414 -0.12 -21.52 28.77
N ARG A 415 0.48 -20.52 29.41
CA ARG A 415 1.85 -20.08 29.13
C ARG A 415 2.81 -20.63 30.20
N PRO A 416 4.04 -20.99 29.84
CA PRO A 416 5.09 -21.17 30.83
C PRO A 416 5.33 -19.86 31.61
N PRO A 417 5.74 -19.92 32.89
CA PRO A 417 5.95 -18.73 33.71
C PRO A 417 6.91 -17.71 33.09
N GLU A 418 7.93 -18.17 32.36
CA GLU A 418 8.97 -17.38 31.72
C GLU A 418 8.39 -16.53 30.53
N GLN A 419 7.29 -17.00 29.93
CA GLN A 419 6.60 -16.34 28.85
C GLN A 419 5.43 -15.46 29.33
N ARG A 420 5.34 -15.22 30.64
CA ARG A 420 4.29 -14.37 31.19
C ARG A 420 4.42 -12.95 30.66
N MET A 421 3.33 -12.41 30.16
CA MET A 421 3.28 -11.01 29.73
C MET A 421 3.04 -10.07 30.92
N ALA A 422 3.65 -8.89 30.89
CA ALA A 422 3.39 -7.84 31.88
C ALA A 422 1.89 -7.50 31.92
N ASN A 423 1.37 -7.19 33.10
CA ASN A 423 -0.05 -6.83 33.33
C ASN A 423 -1.07 -7.92 32.93
N ARG A 424 -0.64 -9.20 32.88
CA ARG A 424 -1.51 -10.35 32.62
C ARG A 424 -1.59 -11.28 33.83
N SER A 425 -2.50 -12.27 33.73
CA SER A 425 -2.74 -13.24 34.80
C SER A 425 -1.45 -13.84 35.36
N LYS A 426 -1.39 -14.00 36.68
CA LYS A 426 -0.32 -14.72 37.38
C LYS A 426 -0.54 -16.26 37.36
N ALA A 427 -1.74 -16.72 37.05
CA ALA A 427 -2.09 -18.15 36.97
C ALA A 427 -1.72 -18.73 35.58
N THR A 428 -0.46 -18.63 35.21
CA THR A 428 0.03 -18.86 33.83
C THR A 428 -0.11 -20.31 33.36
N THR A 429 0.03 -21.30 34.21
CA THR A 429 -0.04 -22.73 33.87
C THR A 429 -1.37 -23.40 34.27
N ALA A 430 -2.29 -22.64 34.87
CA ALA A 430 -3.49 -23.18 35.49
C ALA A 430 -4.43 -23.95 34.57
N LEU A 431 -4.38 -23.68 33.27
CA LEU A 431 -5.20 -24.37 32.26
C LEU A 431 -4.35 -25.18 31.27
N MET A 432 -3.14 -25.55 31.62
CA MET A 432 -2.36 -26.51 30.84
C MET A 432 -2.94 -27.92 31.03
N LEU A 433 -3.20 -28.60 29.91
CA LEU A 433 -3.75 -29.94 29.88
C LEU A 433 -2.73 -30.92 29.28
N ALA A 434 -2.88 -32.21 29.57
CA ALA A 434 -1.93 -33.26 29.16
C ALA A 434 -1.72 -33.32 27.63
N GLY A 435 -2.78 -33.10 26.82
CA GLY A 435 -2.69 -33.06 25.35
C GLY A 435 -2.18 -31.73 24.78
N GLY A 436 -1.61 -30.86 25.63
CA GLY A 436 -1.01 -29.60 25.21
C GLY A 436 -1.99 -28.45 25.07
N LYS A 437 -1.54 -27.40 24.37
CA LYS A 437 -2.27 -26.14 24.22
C LYS A 437 -3.60 -26.31 23.49
N TRP A 438 -4.64 -25.69 24.04
CA TRP A 438 -5.99 -25.70 23.47
C TRP A 438 -6.57 -24.28 23.37
N THR A 439 -7.65 -24.13 22.59
CA THR A 439 -8.34 -22.87 22.33
C THR A 439 -9.85 -23.05 22.45
N ALA A 440 -10.62 -21.98 22.46
CA ALA A 440 -12.07 -22.04 22.44
C ALA A 440 -12.63 -22.80 21.21
N HIS A 441 -11.94 -22.75 20.07
CA HIS A 441 -12.36 -23.51 18.90
C HIS A 441 -12.16 -25.03 19.07
N ASP A 442 -11.17 -25.45 19.85
CA ASP A 442 -10.96 -26.86 20.17
C ASP A 442 -12.04 -27.39 21.13
N LEU A 443 -12.62 -26.53 22.01
CA LEU A 443 -13.80 -26.89 22.80
C LEU A 443 -15.00 -27.21 21.91
N ARG A 444 -15.25 -26.37 20.88
CA ARG A 444 -16.31 -26.63 19.90
C ARG A 444 -16.07 -27.93 19.11
N ARG A 445 -14.82 -28.23 18.72
CA ARG A 445 -14.47 -29.51 18.10
C ARG A 445 -14.72 -30.68 19.04
N THR A 446 -14.43 -30.48 20.32
CA THR A 446 -14.70 -31.46 21.38
C THR A 446 -16.18 -31.75 21.50
N SER A 447 -17.05 -30.74 21.43
CA SER A 447 -18.52 -30.91 21.44
C SER A 447 -18.96 -31.85 20.30
N GLY A 448 -18.54 -31.58 19.06
CA GLY A 448 -18.88 -32.44 17.93
C GLY A 448 -18.32 -33.86 18.06
N THR A 449 -17.09 -34.01 18.58
CA THR A 449 -16.48 -35.33 18.81
C THR A 449 -17.21 -36.10 19.91
N LEU A 450 -17.64 -35.44 20.97
CA LEU A 450 -18.44 -36.09 22.03
C LEU A 450 -19.83 -36.53 21.50
N MET A 451 -20.52 -35.69 20.72
CA MET A 451 -21.78 -36.09 20.07
C MET A 451 -21.58 -37.31 19.18
N ALA A 452 -20.48 -37.36 18.40
CA ALA A 452 -20.18 -38.53 17.57
C ALA A 452 -19.96 -39.81 18.42
N ARG A 453 -19.23 -39.68 19.55
CA ARG A 453 -19.05 -40.80 20.50
C ARG A 453 -20.34 -41.25 21.20
N LEU A 454 -21.28 -40.32 21.34
CA LEU A 454 -22.63 -40.60 21.86
C LEU A 454 -23.55 -41.23 20.80
N GLY A 455 -23.06 -41.48 19.57
CA GLY A 455 -23.78 -42.20 18.52
C GLY A 455 -24.63 -41.34 17.59
N PHE A 456 -24.52 -40.01 17.64
CA PHE A 456 -25.25 -39.12 16.74
C PHE A 456 -24.64 -39.11 15.34
N SER A 457 -25.49 -38.99 14.33
CA SER A 457 -25.08 -38.97 12.93
C SER A 457 -24.26 -37.69 12.61
N THR A 458 -23.37 -37.79 11.62
CA THR A 458 -22.61 -36.65 11.12
C THR A 458 -23.51 -35.49 10.68
N ASP A 459 -24.67 -35.80 10.09
CA ASP A 459 -25.65 -34.78 9.65
C ASP A 459 -26.24 -34.04 10.86
N THR A 460 -26.70 -34.75 11.89
CA THR A 460 -27.20 -34.14 13.13
C THR A 460 -26.13 -33.26 13.78
N ILE A 461 -24.88 -33.75 13.85
CA ILE A 461 -23.75 -32.98 14.42
C ILE A 461 -23.47 -31.71 13.60
N ASN A 462 -23.48 -31.82 12.26
CA ASN A 462 -23.26 -30.66 11.40
C ASN A 462 -24.37 -29.61 11.57
N GLU A 463 -25.63 -30.05 11.76
CA GLU A 463 -26.75 -29.16 12.04
C GLU A 463 -26.59 -28.50 13.42
N CYS A 464 -26.31 -29.27 14.47
CA CYS A 464 -26.01 -28.72 15.83
C CYS A 464 -24.91 -27.68 15.81
N LEU A 465 -23.86 -27.92 15.00
CA LEU A 465 -22.74 -27.00 14.86
C LEU A 465 -22.93 -25.93 13.79
N ASN A 466 -24.09 -25.87 13.13
CA ASN A 466 -24.33 -24.96 12.00
C ASN A 466 -23.18 -25.00 10.97
N HIS A 467 -22.81 -26.19 10.52
CA HIS A 467 -21.88 -26.38 9.43
C HIS A 467 -22.61 -26.37 8.09
N ILE A 468 -22.00 -25.80 7.05
CA ILE A 468 -22.53 -25.87 5.70
C ILE A 468 -22.21 -27.25 5.14
N THR A 469 -23.23 -28.06 4.88
CA THR A 469 -23.04 -29.32 4.19
C THR A 469 -22.54 -29.07 2.77
N ALA A 470 -21.44 -29.71 2.38
CA ALA A 470 -20.88 -29.59 1.03
C ALA A 470 -21.82 -30.14 -0.06
N ASP A 471 -22.67 -31.10 0.30
CA ASP A 471 -23.60 -31.70 -0.61
C ASP A 471 -24.74 -30.74 -1.01
N ARG A 472 -24.73 -30.36 -2.30
CA ARG A 472 -25.74 -29.49 -2.90
C ARG A 472 -27.14 -30.15 -2.91
N MET A 473 -27.20 -31.46 -3.10
CA MET A 473 -28.46 -32.21 -3.14
C MET A 473 -29.12 -32.25 -1.77
N ALA A 474 -28.37 -32.56 -0.71
CA ALA A 474 -28.86 -32.54 0.66
C ALA A 474 -29.43 -31.13 1.03
N ARG A 475 -28.79 -30.04 0.60
CA ARG A 475 -29.27 -28.66 0.85
C ARG A 475 -30.59 -28.30 0.15
N VAL A 476 -30.87 -28.91 -0.98
CA VAL A 476 -32.07 -28.60 -1.79
C VAL A 476 -33.25 -29.43 -1.36
N TYR A 477 -33.04 -30.71 -1.06
CA TYR A 477 -34.10 -31.68 -0.84
C TYR A 477 -34.42 -31.95 0.64
N ILE A 478 -33.45 -31.79 1.57
CA ILE A 478 -33.68 -32.02 3.00
C ILE A 478 -33.92 -30.67 3.67
N ARG A 479 -35.16 -30.28 3.83
CA ARG A 479 -35.60 -29.04 4.53
C ARG A 479 -35.94 -29.29 5.99
N ASP A 480 -36.08 -30.51 6.41
CA ASP A 480 -36.29 -30.88 7.81
C ASP A 480 -34.99 -30.65 8.60
N ARG A 481 -35.04 -29.73 9.55
CA ARG A 481 -33.88 -29.36 10.41
C ARG A 481 -33.63 -30.38 11.52
N ARG A 482 -34.35 -31.49 11.54
CA ARG A 482 -34.19 -32.53 12.58
C ARG A 482 -34.10 -31.96 13.99
N GLU A 483 -34.96 -30.97 14.31
CA GLU A 483 -34.89 -30.23 15.58
C GLU A 483 -34.98 -31.16 16.81
N ALA A 484 -35.79 -32.22 16.74
CA ALA A 484 -35.86 -33.22 17.78
C ALA A 484 -34.56 -34.02 17.96
N ASP A 485 -33.84 -34.31 16.87
CA ASP A 485 -32.55 -35.01 16.94
C ASP A 485 -31.46 -34.10 17.47
N GLN A 486 -31.49 -32.83 17.10
CA GLN A 486 -30.57 -31.81 17.65
C GLN A 486 -30.82 -31.63 19.17
N ALA A 487 -32.07 -31.53 19.61
CA ALA A 487 -32.41 -31.44 21.02
C ALA A 487 -31.85 -32.65 21.80
N ARG A 488 -32.10 -33.86 21.31
CA ARG A 488 -31.56 -35.09 21.91
C ARG A 488 -30.02 -35.09 21.98
N ALA A 489 -29.36 -34.59 20.90
CA ALA A 489 -27.92 -34.51 20.87
C ALA A 489 -27.34 -33.53 21.91
N PHE A 490 -27.98 -32.36 22.06
CA PHE A 490 -27.57 -31.39 23.09
C PHE A 490 -27.84 -31.89 24.52
N ASP A 491 -28.98 -32.55 24.76
CA ASP A 491 -29.30 -33.14 26.08
C ASP A 491 -28.32 -34.26 26.46
N ALA A 492 -28.01 -35.16 25.52
CA ALA A 492 -27.03 -36.22 25.75
C ALA A 492 -25.62 -35.65 25.98
N LEU A 493 -25.23 -34.64 25.20
CA LEU A 493 -23.97 -33.92 25.41
C LEU A 493 -23.92 -33.26 26.80
N GLY A 494 -25.00 -32.58 27.18
CA GLY A 494 -25.13 -31.90 28.48
C GLY A 494 -25.03 -32.91 29.64
N GLY A 495 -25.74 -34.02 29.60
CA GLY A 495 -25.65 -35.08 30.61
C GLY A 495 -24.24 -35.68 30.70
N LYS A 496 -23.58 -35.90 29.57
CA LYS A 496 -22.17 -36.37 29.55
C LYS A 496 -21.22 -35.37 30.18
N LEU A 497 -21.38 -34.05 29.89
CA LEU A 497 -20.55 -33.00 30.46
C LEU A 497 -20.79 -32.86 31.98
N ASP A 498 -22.04 -32.93 32.43
CA ASP A 498 -22.38 -32.89 33.83
C ASP A 498 -21.70 -34.04 34.61
N ALA A 499 -21.79 -35.24 34.11
CA ALA A 499 -21.10 -36.41 34.71
C ALA A 499 -19.58 -36.25 34.77
N LEU A 500 -18.96 -35.67 33.71
CA LEU A 500 -17.50 -35.46 33.68
C LEU A 500 -17.05 -34.35 34.64
N VAL A 501 -17.82 -33.25 34.73
CA VAL A 501 -17.50 -32.11 35.58
C VAL A 501 -17.71 -32.45 37.08
N SER A 502 -18.79 -33.16 37.41
CA SER A 502 -19.12 -33.58 38.75
C SER A 502 -18.08 -34.60 39.30
N SER A 503 -17.64 -35.57 38.47
CA SER A 503 -16.60 -36.52 38.84
C SER A 503 -15.22 -35.87 39.06
N GLY A 504 -14.87 -34.85 38.25
CA GLY A 504 -13.64 -34.09 38.40
C GLY A 504 -13.59 -33.26 39.70
N ALA A 505 -14.73 -32.80 40.20
CA ALA A 505 -14.85 -32.11 41.47
C ALA A 505 -14.62 -33.05 42.67
N MET A 506 -15.05 -34.31 42.56
CA MET A 506 -14.84 -35.31 43.61
C MET A 506 -13.35 -35.73 43.74
N GLU A 507 -12.65 -35.89 42.62
CA GLU A 507 -11.21 -36.24 42.65
C GLU A 507 -10.33 -35.14 43.29
N SER A 508 -10.73 -33.89 43.23
CA SER A 508 -10.01 -32.76 43.83
C SER A 508 -10.09 -32.74 45.39
N ASN A 509 -11.01 -33.47 45.98
CA ASN A 509 -11.21 -33.55 47.43
C ASN A 509 -10.51 -34.78 48.05
N VAL A 510 -9.83 -35.63 47.28
CA VAL A 510 -9.05 -36.74 47.83
C VAL A 510 -7.72 -36.18 48.33
N VAL A 511 -7.63 -35.98 49.66
CA VAL A 511 -6.38 -35.71 50.35
C VAL A 511 -5.59 -37.03 50.36
N PRO A 512 -4.36 -37.10 49.82
CA PRO A 512 -3.56 -38.32 49.91
C PRO A 512 -3.27 -38.60 51.37
N LEU A 513 -3.69 -39.77 51.86
CA LEU A 513 -3.30 -40.29 53.16
C LEU A 513 -1.76 -40.35 53.22
N ARG A 514 -1.18 -39.52 54.07
CA ARG A 514 0.24 -39.66 54.41
C ARG A 514 0.43 -41.07 54.97
N THR A 515 1.16 -41.90 54.24
CA THR A 515 1.72 -43.14 54.79
C THR A 515 2.58 -42.78 55.98
N LEU A 516 2.10 -43.11 57.18
CA LEU A 516 2.91 -43.08 58.38
C LEU A 516 4.08 -44.03 58.11
N GLY A 517 5.29 -43.48 58.05
CA GLY A 517 6.52 -44.24 57.94
C GLY A 517 6.61 -45.14 59.14
N SER A 518 6.80 -46.44 58.91
CA SER A 518 7.18 -47.42 59.90
C SER A 518 8.53 -47.03 60.51
N CYS A 519 8.53 -46.67 61.79
CA CYS A 519 9.72 -46.70 62.58
C CYS A 519 10.12 -48.16 62.80
N VAL A 520 11.30 -48.53 62.32
CA VAL A 520 12.18 -49.56 62.94
C VAL A 520 13.59 -49.00 62.87
#